data_9b047457103da8e636ceffb742b05b5b
#
_entry.id   9b047457103da8e636ceffb742b05b5b
#
_cell.length_a   1.000
_cell.length_b   1.000
_cell.length_c   1.000
_cell.angle_alpha   90.00
_cell.angle_beta   90.00
_cell.angle_gamma   90.00
#
_symmetry.space_group_name_H-M   'P 1'
#
loop_
_entity.id
_entity.type
_entity.pdbx_description
1 polymer ?
#
loop_
_entity_poly.entity_id
_entity_poly.type
_entity_poly.pdbx_seq_one_letter_code
_entity_poly.pdbx_strand_id
1 'polypeptide(L)'
;MEQKNIVATLYLKEGKAVRSMTDFTPVDDVYQLCQLYNDSGIDKIIIFDLSTSDDEHEKNINTIKNINRNIEIKVCAGGNINRLEDVKKLLYAGCLQVIFNASKPSSVGLAKEASERFGKDRILVSVNNVDFIFKNQQ
;
A
#
# COMPACT_ATOMS: atom_id res chain seq x y z
N MET A 1 22.06 4.82 -19.66
CA MET A 1 20.93 5.73 -19.35
C MET A 1 20.24 5.25 -18.08
N GLU A 2 20.18 6.09 -17.09
CA GLU A 2 19.52 5.76 -15.85
C GLU A 2 18.01 5.73 -16.03
N GLN A 3 17.39 4.63 -15.63
CA GLN A 3 15.95 4.57 -15.56
C GLN A 3 15.51 5.13 -14.22
N LYS A 4 14.62 6.11 -14.27
CA LYS A 4 14.03 6.68 -13.06
C LYS A 4 12.67 6.03 -12.83
N ASN A 5 12.47 5.50 -11.64
CA ASN A 5 11.17 5.01 -11.22
C ASN A 5 10.43 6.16 -10.53
N ILE A 6 9.28 6.50 -11.07
CA ILE A 6 8.42 7.52 -10.49
C ILE A 6 7.30 6.82 -9.75
N VAL A 7 7.19 7.08 -8.46
CA VAL A 7 6.22 6.44 -7.58
C VAL A 7 5.30 7.49 -6.99
N ALA A 8 3.99 7.28 -7.13
CA ALA A 8 2.99 8.13 -6.49
C ALA A 8 2.50 7.46 -5.21
N THR A 9 2.26 8.24 -4.17
CA THR A 9 1.74 7.73 -2.91
C THR A 9 0.38 8.35 -2.64
N LEU A 10 -0.59 7.50 -2.30
CA LEU A 10 -1.94 7.91 -1.93
C LEU A 10 -2.30 7.39 -0.56
N TYR A 11 -3.12 8.15 0.15
CA TYR A 11 -3.65 7.78 1.47
C TYR A 11 -5.16 7.69 1.36
N LEU A 12 -5.73 6.55 1.78
CA LEU A 12 -7.17 6.31 1.74
C LEU A 12 -7.77 6.38 3.14
N LYS A 13 -8.79 7.22 3.27
CA LYS A 13 -9.61 7.33 4.47
C LYS A 13 -11.07 7.30 4.06
N GLU A 14 -11.81 6.29 4.51
CA GLU A 14 -13.23 6.10 4.16
C GLU A 14 -13.48 6.08 2.64
N GLY A 15 -12.57 5.44 1.90
CA GLY A 15 -12.68 5.31 0.44
C GLY A 15 -12.31 6.57 -0.32
N LYS A 16 -11.78 7.60 0.35
CA LYS A 16 -11.38 8.86 -0.28
C LYS A 16 -9.89 9.07 -0.19
N ALA A 17 -9.31 9.70 -1.21
CA ALA A 17 -7.92 10.12 -1.16
C ALA A 17 -7.81 11.36 -0.29
N VAL A 18 -6.89 11.33 0.69
CA VAL A 18 -6.68 12.43 1.63
C VAL A 18 -5.23 12.90 1.57
N ARG A 19 -4.95 14.06 2.18
CA ARG A 19 -3.67 14.75 2.02
C ARG A 19 -2.50 14.01 2.63
N SER A 20 -2.67 13.40 3.80
CA SER A 20 -1.56 12.71 4.49
C SER A 20 -2.10 11.76 5.54
N MET A 21 -1.20 11.04 6.20
CA MET A 21 -1.54 10.14 7.30
C MET A 21 -2.14 10.84 8.51
N THR A 22 -1.93 12.14 8.63
CA THR A 22 -2.40 12.93 9.78
C THR A 22 -3.37 14.05 9.39
N ASP A 23 -3.53 14.32 8.10
CA ASP A 23 -4.46 15.33 7.60
C ASP A 23 -5.43 14.65 6.64
N PHE A 24 -6.65 14.40 7.11
CA PHE A 24 -7.66 13.67 6.35
C PHE A 24 -8.50 14.56 5.44
N THR A 25 -8.03 15.77 5.15
CA THR A 25 -8.71 16.62 4.17
C THR A 25 -8.72 15.92 2.81
N PRO A 26 -9.90 15.68 2.21
CA PRO A 26 -9.97 15.06 0.89
C PRO A 26 -9.27 15.91 -0.16
N VAL A 27 -8.57 15.23 -1.06
CA VAL A 27 -7.99 15.87 -2.24
C VAL A 27 -8.92 15.60 -3.43
N ASP A 28 -8.42 15.17 -4.57
CA ASP A 28 -9.28 14.86 -5.70
C ASP A 28 -9.91 13.46 -5.60
N ASP A 29 -10.82 13.16 -6.51
CA ASP A 29 -11.37 11.82 -6.65
C ASP A 29 -10.24 10.82 -6.88
N VAL A 30 -10.23 9.74 -6.10
CA VAL A 30 -9.12 8.78 -6.12
C VAL A 30 -9.00 8.08 -7.48
N TYR A 31 -10.12 7.83 -8.14
CA TYR A 31 -10.11 7.15 -9.45
C TYR A 31 -9.54 8.08 -10.53
N GLN A 32 -9.89 9.37 -10.48
CA GLN A 32 -9.33 10.35 -11.40
C GLN A 32 -7.84 10.54 -11.19
N LEU A 33 -7.39 10.57 -9.94
CA LEU A 33 -5.96 10.67 -9.61
C LEU A 33 -5.19 9.48 -10.15
N CYS A 34 -5.70 8.27 -9.94
CA CYS A 34 -5.03 7.06 -10.40
C CYS A 34 -4.99 7.00 -11.93
N GLN A 35 -6.05 7.44 -12.60
CA GLN A 35 -6.07 7.51 -14.05
C GLN A 35 -5.07 8.53 -14.57
N LEU A 36 -4.96 9.67 -13.91
CA LEU A 36 -3.95 10.68 -14.25
C LEU A 36 -2.54 10.10 -14.11
N TYR A 37 -2.25 9.40 -13.03
CA TYR A 37 -0.95 8.76 -12.82
C TYR A 37 -0.68 7.71 -13.89
N ASN A 38 -1.69 6.90 -14.22
CA ASN A 38 -1.56 5.88 -15.27
C ASN A 38 -1.19 6.50 -16.62
N ASP A 39 -1.81 7.64 -16.94
CA ASP A 39 -1.61 8.32 -18.22
C ASP A 39 -0.34 9.18 -18.26
N SER A 40 0.26 9.46 -17.10
CA SER A 40 1.39 10.38 -16.97
C SER A 40 2.76 9.71 -16.93
N GLY A 41 2.80 8.38 -17.08
CA GLY A 41 4.07 7.65 -17.05
C GLY A 41 4.59 7.36 -15.66
N ILE A 42 3.73 7.40 -14.65
CA ILE A 42 4.07 6.95 -13.29
C ILE A 42 4.25 5.43 -13.34
N ASP A 43 5.30 4.92 -12.69
CA ASP A 43 5.64 3.51 -12.75
C ASP A 43 4.87 2.67 -11.74
N LYS A 44 4.53 3.25 -10.60
CA LYS A 44 3.92 2.53 -9.49
C LYS A 44 3.11 3.47 -8.63
N ILE A 45 2.00 2.98 -8.09
CA ILE A 45 1.21 3.70 -7.08
C ILE A 45 1.29 2.91 -5.78
N ILE A 46 1.60 3.60 -4.69
CA ILE A 46 1.56 3.05 -3.34
C ILE A 46 0.34 3.64 -2.64
N ILE A 47 -0.53 2.79 -2.13
CA ILE A 47 -1.75 3.20 -1.44
C ILE A 47 -1.69 2.74 0.01
N PHE A 48 -1.82 3.68 0.94
CA PHE A 48 -1.89 3.37 2.37
C PHE A 48 -3.33 3.47 2.85
N ASP A 49 -3.80 2.39 3.46
CA ASP A 49 -5.12 2.28 4.05
C ASP A 49 -5.06 2.85 5.47
N LEU A 50 -5.78 3.95 5.70
CA LEU A 50 -5.82 4.63 6.99
C LEU A 50 -7.06 4.25 7.80
N SER A 51 -7.68 3.12 7.48
CA SER A 51 -8.90 2.68 8.15
C SER A 51 -8.67 2.42 9.64
N THR A 52 -9.70 2.68 10.44
CA THR A 52 -9.70 2.45 11.88
C THR A 52 -10.79 1.47 12.30
N SER A 53 -11.51 0.89 11.34
CA SER A 53 -12.54 -0.12 11.57
C SER A 53 -12.50 -1.16 10.47
N ASP A 54 -13.10 -2.32 10.72
CA ASP A 54 -13.17 -3.39 9.72
C ASP A 54 -14.01 -2.98 8.51
N ASP A 55 -15.10 -2.26 8.74
CA ASP A 55 -15.96 -1.79 7.65
C ASP A 55 -15.23 -0.80 6.75
N GLU A 56 -14.50 0.11 7.34
CA GLU A 56 -13.70 1.08 6.58
C GLU A 56 -12.57 0.38 5.82
N HIS A 57 -11.94 -0.60 6.45
CA HIS A 57 -10.89 -1.40 5.82
C HIS A 57 -11.41 -2.11 4.57
N GLU A 58 -12.58 -2.77 4.67
CA GLU A 58 -13.21 -3.42 3.52
C GLU A 58 -13.56 -2.43 2.42
N LYS A 59 -14.04 -1.26 2.77
CA LYS A 59 -14.34 -0.19 1.82
C LYS A 59 -13.09 0.25 1.06
N ASN A 60 -11.98 0.42 1.78
CA ASN A 60 -10.72 0.82 1.16
C ASN A 60 -10.16 -0.29 0.25
N ILE A 61 -10.29 -1.57 0.66
CA ILE A 61 -9.89 -2.69 -0.18
C ILE A 61 -10.71 -2.72 -1.47
N ASN A 62 -12.02 -2.48 -1.39
CA ASN A 62 -12.88 -2.39 -2.56
C ASN A 62 -12.44 -1.26 -3.50
N THR A 63 -12.09 -0.12 -2.95
CA THR A 63 -11.58 1.02 -3.73
C THR A 63 -10.30 0.62 -4.47
N ILE A 64 -9.37 -0.04 -3.78
CA ILE A 64 -8.12 -0.52 -4.39
C ILE A 64 -8.40 -1.52 -5.50
N LYS A 65 -9.33 -2.43 -5.28
CA LYS A 65 -9.73 -3.41 -6.29
C LYS A 65 -10.27 -2.74 -7.55
N ASN A 66 -11.12 -1.73 -7.38
CA ASN A 66 -11.66 -0.98 -8.50
C ASN A 66 -10.60 -0.18 -9.23
N ILE A 67 -9.64 0.39 -8.51
CA ILE A 67 -8.49 1.08 -9.12
C ILE A 67 -7.72 0.10 -10.00
N ASN A 68 -7.39 -1.08 -9.48
CA ASN A 68 -6.62 -2.08 -10.22
C ASN A 68 -7.32 -2.56 -11.49
N ARG A 69 -8.65 -2.52 -11.51
CA ARG A 69 -9.42 -2.91 -12.70
C ARG A 69 -9.38 -1.87 -13.81
N ASN A 70 -9.06 -0.63 -13.48
CA ASN A 70 -9.18 0.50 -14.41
C ASN A 70 -7.84 1.08 -14.87
N ILE A 71 -6.73 0.64 -14.30
CA ILE A 71 -5.40 1.12 -14.68
C ILE A 71 -4.46 -0.05 -14.93
N GLU A 72 -3.36 0.21 -15.64
CA GLU A 72 -2.38 -0.81 -16.02
C GLU A 72 -1.13 -0.77 -15.13
N ILE A 73 -0.80 0.38 -14.55
CA ILE A 73 0.39 0.50 -13.72
C ILE A 73 0.22 -0.29 -12.42
N LYS A 74 1.35 -0.65 -11.82
CA LYS A 74 1.36 -1.51 -10.63
C LYS A 74 0.93 -0.74 -9.39
N VAL A 75 0.12 -1.41 -8.55
CA VAL A 75 -0.32 -0.85 -7.28
C VAL A 75 0.22 -1.72 -6.15
N CYS A 76 0.80 -1.06 -5.15
CA CYS A 76 1.21 -1.68 -3.90
C CYS A 76 0.37 -1.06 -2.79
N ALA A 77 0.01 -1.85 -1.80
CA ALA A 77 -0.86 -1.36 -0.72
C ALA A 77 -0.30 -1.72 0.65
N GLY A 78 -0.55 -0.86 1.62
CA GLY A 78 -0.15 -1.06 3.00
C GLY A 78 -1.14 -0.38 3.94
N GLY A 79 -0.86 -0.48 5.24
CA GLY A 79 -1.71 0.09 6.28
C GLY A 79 -2.78 -0.87 6.75
N ASN A 80 -2.99 -0.90 8.05
CA ASN A 80 -4.01 -1.72 8.72
C ASN A 80 -3.94 -3.21 8.36
N ILE A 81 -2.73 -3.75 8.27
CA ILE A 81 -2.50 -5.16 7.98
C ILE A 81 -2.18 -5.86 9.29
N ASN A 82 -3.10 -6.70 9.77
CA ASN A 82 -3.01 -7.35 11.07
C ASN A 82 -3.03 -8.87 11.00
N ARG A 83 -3.41 -9.44 9.85
CA ARG A 83 -3.56 -10.87 9.66
C ARG A 83 -3.13 -11.26 8.24
N LEU A 84 -2.80 -12.54 8.05
CA LEU A 84 -2.52 -13.07 6.71
C LEU A 84 -3.72 -12.88 5.76
N GLU A 85 -4.93 -12.93 6.28
CA GLU A 85 -6.13 -12.70 5.49
C GLU A 85 -6.14 -11.32 4.84
N ASP A 86 -5.63 -10.31 5.53
CA ASP A 86 -5.53 -8.95 4.98
C ASP A 86 -4.58 -8.92 3.79
N VAL A 87 -3.46 -9.63 3.88
CA VAL A 87 -2.50 -9.75 2.77
C VAL A 87 -3.16 -10.42 1.58
N LYS A 88 -3.85 -11.53 1.81
CA LYS A 88 -4.53 -12.29 0.78
C LYS A 88 -5.56 -11.43 0.04
N LYS A 89 -6.35 -10.65 0.77
CA LYS A 89 -7.37 -9.78 0.19
C LYS A 89 -6.76 -8.74 -0.75
N LEU A 90 -5.64 -8.14 -0.33
CA LEU A 90 -4.97 -7.13 -1.16
C LEU A 90 -4.36 -7.75 -2.41
N LEU A 91 -3.76 -8.91 -2.31
CA LEU A 91 -3.22 -9.61 -3.48
C LEU A 91 -4.32 -10.02 -4.45
N TYR A 92 -5.46 -10.49 -3.94
CA TYR A 92 -6.62 -10.82 -4.77
C TYR A 92 -7.28 -9.58 -5.37
N ALA A 93 -7.13 -8.42 -4.71
CA ALA A 93 -7.61 -7.14 -5.27
C ALA A 93 -6.72 -6.65 -6.43
N GLY A 94 -5.63 -7.35 -6.72
CA GLY A 94 -4.75 -7.04 -7.84
C GLY A 94 -3.46 -6.33 -7.47
N CYS A 95 -3.17 -6.15 -6.18
CA CYS A 95 -1.92 -5.50 -5.77
C CYS A 95 -0.72 -6.35 -6.12
N LEU A 96 0.31 -5.71 -6.63
CA LEU A 96 1.58 -6.37 -6.91
C LEU A 96 2.28 -6.79 -5.62
N GLN A 97 2.28 -5.89 -4.65
CA GLN A 97 2.99 -6.08 -3.38
C GLN A 97 2.17 -5.51 -2.23
N VAL A 98 2.39 -6.09 -1.04
CA VAL A 98 1.81 -5.62 0.22
C VAL A 98 2.92 -5.08 1.09
N ILE A 99 2.70 -3.92 1.70
CA ILE A 99 3.71 -3.18 2.46
C ILE A 99 3.39 -3.25 3.95
N PHE A 100 4.35 -3.72 4.72
CA PHE A 100 4.27 -3.78 6.18
C PHE A 100 5.07 -2.64 6.81
N ASN A 101 4.59 -2.16 7.96
CA ASN A 101 5.28 -1.12 8.71
C ASN A 101 6.23 -1.75 9.73
N ALA A 102 7.54 -1.57 9.53
CA ALA A 102 8.57 -2.16 10.37
C ALA A 102 8.63 -1.56 11.77
N SER A 103 7.98 -0.43 12.02
CA SER A 103 7.96 0.15 13.37
C SER A 103 7.08 -0.63 14.35
N LYS A 104 6.24 -1.53 13.85
CA LYS A 104 5.46 -2.45 14.69
C LYS A 104 6.14 -3.81 14.74
N PRO A 105 6.60 -4.29 15.91
CA PRO A 105 7.24 -5.62 16.00
C PRO A 105 6.37 -6.76 15.48
N SER A 106 5.08 -6.73 15.75
CA SER A 106 4.15 -7.75 15.26
C SER A 106 4.06 -7.77 13.74
N SER A 107 4.24 -6.63 13.09
CA SER A 107 4.20 -6.54 11.62
C SER A 107 5.41 -7.21 10.99
N VAL A 108 6.57 -7.15 11.62
CA VAL A 108 7.77 -7.79 11.08
C VAL A 108 7.60 -9.32 11.05
N GLY A 109 7.06 -9.89 12.14
CA GLY A 109 6.78 -11.32 12.19
C GLY A 109 5.75 -11.75 11.17
N LEU A 110 4.68 -10.95 11.02
CA LEU A 110 3.64 -11.23 10.04
C LEU A 110 4.17 -11.10 8.61
N ALA A 111 5.03 -10.13 8.35
CA ALA A 111 5.66 -9.96 7.05
C ALA A 111 6.49 -11.17 6.66
N LYS A 112 7.25 -11.72 7.61
CA LYS A 112 8.05 -12.91 7.39
C LYS A 112 7.14 -14.10 7.03
N GLU A 113 6.08 -14.31 7.78
CA GLU A 113 5.12 -15.38 7.54
C GLU A 113 4.44 -15.21 6.18
N ALA A 114 4.05 -13.99 5.84
CA ALA A 114 3.43 -13.68 4.55
C ALA A 114 4.39 -13.93 3.40
N SER A 115 5.68 -13.57 3.55
CA SER A 115 6.66 -13.80 2.49
C SER A 115 6.90 -15.28 2.24
N GLU A 116 6.83 -16.11 3.28
CA GLU A 116 6.96 -17.56 3.15
C GLU A 116 5.74 -18.14 2.43
N ARG A 117 4.55 -17.58 2.67
CA ARG A 117 3.31 -18.10 2.12
C ARG A 117 3.00 -17.58 0.72
N PHE A 118 3.24 -16.30 0.45
CA PHE A 118 2.85 -15.66 -0.80
C PHE A 118 4.02 -15.33 -1.74
N GLY A 119 5.24 -15.45 -1.25
CA GLY A 119 6.45 -15.16 -2.02
C GLY A 119 7.13 -13.88 -1.56
N LYS A 120 8.46 -13.88 -1.57
CA LYS A 120 9.28 -12.73 -1.14
C LYS A 120 9.03 -11.50 -2.00
N ASP A 121 8.78 -11.70 -3.29
CA ASP A 121 8.59 -10.61 -4.25
C ASP A 121 7.29 -9.84 -4.00
N ARG A 122 6.37 -10.43 -3.24
CA ARG A 122 5.04 -9.85 -3.01
C ARG A 122 4.98 -9.04 -1.72
N ILE A 123 6.03 -9.08 -0.90
CA ILE A 123 6.04 -8.47 0.43
C ILE A 123 7.16 -7.44 0.52
N LEU A 124 6.78 -6.22 0.94
CA LEU A 124 7.73 -5.14 1.22
C LEU A 124 7.59 -4.73 2.68
N VAL A 125 8.67 -4.21 3.23
CA VAL A 125 8.68 -3.67 4.59
C VAL A 125 9.10 -2.21 4.52
N SER A 126 8.23 -1.33 5.02
CA SER A 126 8.51 0.09 5.07
C SER A 126 9.25 0.41 6.37
N VAL A 127 10.41 1.04 6.25
CA VAL A 127 11.25 1.41 7.39
C VAL A 127 11.28 2.92 7.50
N ASN A 128 10.71 3.45 8.58
CA ASN A 128 10.71 4.87 8.87
C ASN A 128 11.42 5.21 10.18
N ASN A 129 12.17 4.24 10.72
CA ASN A 129 12.92 4.37 11.97
C ASN A 129 14.40 4.18 11.67
N VAL A 130 15.21 5.23 11.88
CA VAL A 130 16.64 5.21 11.58
C VAL A 130 17.36 4.17 12.44
N ASP A 131 16.96 4.02 13.70
CA ASP A 131 17.57 3.02 14.59
C ASP A 131 17.34 1.59 14.06
N PHE A 132 16.18 1.32 13.52
CA PHE A 132 15.88 0.03 12.92
C PHE A 132 16.83 -0.24 11.74
N ILE A 133 17.04 0.77 10.89
CA ILE A 133 17.93 0.65 9.74
C ILE A 133 19.34 0.26 10.20
N PHE A 134 19.88 0.96 11.18
CA PHE A 134 21.25 0.69 11.67
C PHE A 134 21.36 -0.67 12.33
N LYS A 135 20.37 -1.09 13.11
CA LYS A 135 20.38 -2.38 13.81
C LYS A 135 20.31 -3.57 12.85
N ASN A 136 19.66 -3.39 11.71
CA ASN A 136 19.38 -4.47 10.77
C ASN A 136 20.21 -4.39 9.48
N GLN A 137 21.11 -3.46 9.42
CA GLN A 137 21.99 -3.28 8.27
C GLN A 137 23.12 -4.31 8.32
N GLN A 138 22.96 -5.40 7.64
CA GLN A 138 23.98 -6.47 7.58
C GLN A 138 24.10 -7.00 6.18
#